data_855ab63682c074d93ed6c8a1e0a91ab8
#
_entry.id   855ab63682c074d93ed6c8a1e0a91ab8
#
_cell.length_a   1.000
_cell.length_b   1.000
_cell.length_c   1.000
_cell.angle_alpha   90.00
_cell.angle_beta   90.00
_cell.angle_gamma   90.00
#
_symmetry.space_group_name_H-M   'P 1'
#
loop_
_entity.id
_entity.type
_entity.pdbx_description
1 polymer ?
#
loop_
_entity_poly.entity_id
_entity_poly.type
_entity_poly.pdbx_seq_one_letter_code
_entity_poly.pdbx_strand_id
1 'polypeptide(L)'
;SSGKALGLFALIWGGFTLATGSLTSVFLVPLTIGWVLLQRLAPHHRPILLSIGLVGTLLVTVGMGSWLRPVPLPQEAFPSQTAWGNAYVHRPDRVLSEGGHRLHILMCEQEWEEAWSQVSQKPLDEQNAAGYTIRPRLWRYLTSKGWPKDGEHIVQLSPSEAKAIEQGATNVQPRSGLAQRLHAFRWEYETWKDGGNPSGHSLFQRFEHWRAGWHGWNESLLWGHGIGDAEAAIQRSYLALDTPLSETFRHRAHMQYLTLGMTGGCMALVLWLAFASSWLWRFRLHAVAQWAWLLVSLSFLFEDTLETQAGVAVVGLAFALGSRSFSSGARHSGNRN
;
A
#
# COMPACT_ATOMS: atom_id res chain seq x y z
N SER A 1 18.23 -31.68 10.08
CA SER A 1 16.86 -31.35 10.57
C SER A 1 16.47 -29.88 10.38
N SER A 2 17.42 -28.95 10.42
CA SER A 2 17.12 -27.50 10.29
C SER A 2 16.52 -27.08 8.93
N GLY A 3 16.84 -27.79 7.84
CA GLY A 3 16.31 -27.47 6.51
C GLY A 3 14.81 -27.76 6.34
N LYS A 4 14.33 -28.84 6.95
CA LYS A 4 12.90 -29.20 6.91
C LYS A 4 12.06 -28.23 7.73
N ALA A 5 12.54 -27.80 8.90
CA ALA A 5 11.88 -26.78 9.73
C ALA A 5 11.78 -25.43 9.03
N LEU A 6 12.83 -25.02 8.31
CA LEU A 6 12.82 -23.77 7.54
C LEU A 6 11.87 -23.83 6.34
N GLY A 7 11.83 -24.97 5.62
CA GLY A 7 10.88 -25.20 4.54
C GLY A 7 9.43 -25.17 5.03
N LEU A 8 9.14 -25.81 6.16
CA LEU A 8 7.81 -25.77 6.78
C LEU A 8 7.43 -24.35 7.22
N PHE A 9 8.36 -23.61 7.84
CA PHE A 9 8.15 -22.21 8.21
C PHE A 9 7.85 -21.33 6.99
N ALA A 10 8.62 -21.49 5.91
CA ALA A 10 8.40 -20.73 4.68
C ALA A 10 7.05 -21.07 4.02
N LEU A 11 6.61 -22.33 4.06
CA LEU A 11 5.29 -22.75 3.57
C LEU A 11 4.15 -22.17 4.41
N ILE A 12 4.25 -22.27 5.74
CA ILE A 12 3.23 -21.71 6.65
C ILE A 12 3.15 -20.20 6.48
N TRP A 13 4.29 -19.52 6.48
CA TRP A 13 4.36 -18.07 6.33
C TRP A 13 3.87 -17.61 4.96
N GLY A 14 4.28 -18.31 3.89
CA GLY A 14 3.80 -18.04 2.53
C GLY A 14 2.30 -18.26 2.39
N GLY A 15 1.76 -19.36 2.96
CA GLY A 15 0.33 -19.64 3.02
C GLY A 15 -0.44 -18.57 3.78
N PHE A 16 0.05 -18.15 4.94
CA PHE A 16 -0.53 -17.04 5.72
C PHE A 16 -0.53 -15.72 4.95
N THR A 17 0.57 -15.41 4.26
CA THR A 17 0.71 -14.21 3.42
C THR A 17 -0.32 -14.17 2.29
N LEU A 18 -0.48 -15.30 1.60
CA LEU A 18 -1.48 -15.44 0.54
C LEU A 18 -2.89 -15.34 1.08
N ALA A 19 -3.16 -15.95 2.24
CA ALA A 19 -4.47 -15.92 2.88
C ALA A 19 -4.87 -14.52 3.38
N THR A 20 -3.92 -13.78 3.97
CA THR A 20 -4.16 -12.42 4.49
C THR A 20 -4.11 -11.35 3.42
N GLY A 21 -3.50 -11.63 2.27
CA GLY A 21 -3.31 -10.67 1.18
C GLY A 21 -2.50 -9.44 1.59
N SER A 22 -1.64 -9.56 2.61
CA SER A 22 -0.80 -8.47 3.10
C SER A 22 0.33 -8.15 2.12
N LEU A 23 0.32 -6.94 1.55
CA LEU A 23 1.38 -6.47 0.65
C LEU A 23 2.75 -6.44 1.35
N THR A 24 2.82 -6.06 2.62
CA THR A 24 4.06 -6.06 3.40
C THR A 24 4.68 -7.45 3.46
N SER A 25 3.87 -8.47 3.66
CA SER A 25 4.33 -9.86 3.69
C SER A 25 4.83 -10.35 2.33
N VAL A 26 4.24 -9.88 1.22
CA VAL A 26 4.71 -10.20 -0.14
C VAL A 26 6.17 -9.76 -0.34
N PHE A 27 6.59 -8.66 0.26
CA PHE A 27 7.99 -8.21 0.21
C PHE A 27 8.88 -8.91 1.24
N LEU A 28 8.39 -9.14 2.46
CA LEU A 28 9.20 -9.70 3.54
C LEU A 28 9.55 -11.18 3.32
N VAL A 29 8.65 -11.97 2.72
CA VAL A 29 8.91 -13.41 2.48
C VAL A 29 10.07 -13.65 1.51
N PRO A 30 10.12 -13.05 0.30
CA PRO A 30 11.26 -13.18 -0.59
C PRO A 30 12.57 -12.68 0.03
N LEU A 31 12.53 -11.58 0.78
CA LEU A 31 13.70 -11.06 1.48
C LEU A 31 14.22 -12.05 2.53
N THR A 32 13.31 -12.69 3.29
CA THR A 32 13.68 -13.73 4.27
C THR A 32 14.32 -14.92 3.58
N ILE A 33 13.69 -15.41 2.51
CA ILE A 33 14.21 -16.54 1.73
C ILE A 33 15.57 -16.19 1.13
N GLY A 34 15.69 -15.03 0.49
CA GLY A 34 16.93 -14.53 -0.09
C GLY A 34 18.05 -14.42 0.94
N TRP A 35 17.75 -13.87 2.12
CA TRP A 35 18.70 -13.81 3.24
C TRP A 35 19.19 -15.20 3.69
N VAL A 36 18.28 -16.15 3.89
CA VAL A 36 18.64 -17.52 4.29
C VAL A 36 19.49 -18.22 3.23
N LEU A 37 19.15 -18.02 1.96
CA LEU A 37 19.94 -18.55 0.85
C LEU A 37 21.35 -17.94 0.82
N LEU A 38 21.48 -16.64 1.02
CA LEU A 38 22.80 -15.96 1.10
C LEU A 38 23.66 -16.51 2.22
N GLN A 39 23.08 -16.89 3.36
CA GLN A 39 23.83 -17.48 4.48
C GLN A 39 24.29 -18.92 4.20
N ARG A 40 23.57 -19.66 3.34
CA ARG A 40 23.86 -21.06 3.03
C ARG A 40 24.72 -21.25 1.78
N LEU A 41 24.71 -20.29 0.88
CA LEU A 41 25.49 -20.37 -0.35
C LEU A 41 26.97 -20.10 -0.08
N ALA A 42 27.83 -20.82 -0.82
CA ALA A 42 29.25 -20.55 -0.86
C ALA A 42 29.49 -19.09 -1.33
N PRO A 43 30.52 -18.41 -0.82
CA PRO A 43 30.76 -16.98 -1.10
C PRO A 43 30.76 -16.62 -2.59
N HIS A 44 31.25 -17.51 -3.46
CA HIS A 44 31.30 -17.28 -4.91
C HIS A 44 29.91 -17.33 -5.61
N HIS A 45 28.89 -17.93 -4.97
CA HIS A 45 27.51 -17.93 -5.53
C HIS A 45 26.66 -16.73 -5.04
N ARG A 46 27.10 -16.02 -3.99
CA ARG A 46 26.36 -14.88 -3.44
C ARG A 46 26.13 -13.74 -4.43
N PRO A 47 27.14 -13.31 -5.23
CA PRO A 47 26.94 -12.27 -6.23
C PRO A 47 25.91 -12.68 -7.29
N ILE A 48 25.84 -13.95 -7.66
CA ILE A 48 24.84 -14.45 -8.62
C ILE A 48 23.44 -14.27 -8.05
N LEU A 49 23.20 -14.68 -6.79
CA LEU A 49 21.91 -14.51 -6.14
C LEU A 49 21.51 -13.04 -6.01
N LEU A 50 22.47 -12.17 -5.62
CA LEU A 50 22.25 -10.74 -5.54
C LEU A 50 21.90 -10.13 -6.90
N SER A 51 22.60 -10.57 -7.97
CA SER A 51 22.30 -10.13 -9.34
C SER A 51 20.91 -10.57 -9.79
N ILE A 52 20.51 -11.81 -9.51
CA ILE A 52 19.15 -12.29 -9.80
C ILE A 52 18.11 -11.45 -9.03
N GLY A 53 18.36 -11.16 -7.75
CA GLY A 53 17.49 -10.30 -6.95
C GLY A 53 17.37 -8.89 -7.52
N LEU A 54 18.48 -8.29 -7.93
CA LEU A 54 18.52 -6.96 -8.53
C LEU A 54 17.77 -6.93 -9.87
N VAL A 55 18.05 -7.88 -10.76
CA VAL A 55 17.36 -7.99 -12.06
C VAL A 55 15.87 -8.25 -11.84
N GLY A 56 15.50 -9.14 -10.92
CA GLY A 56 14.10 -9.40 -10.58
C GLY A 56 13.39 -8.14 -10.09
N THR A 57 14.02 -7.38 -9.18
CA THR A 57 13.48 -6.10 -8.68
C THR A 57 13.32 -5.10 -9.83
N LEU A 58 14.31 -4.98 -10.71
CA LEU A 58 14.23 -4.09 -11.86
C LEU A 58 13.07 -4.48 -12.78
N LEU A 59 12.92 -5.76 -13.12
CA LEU A 59 11.83 -6.26 -13.96
C LEU A 59 10.46 -6.00 -13.33
N VAL A 60 10.31 -6.22 -12.03
CA VAL A 60 9.07 -5.90 -11.29
C VAL A 60 8.79 -4.40 -11.34
N THR A 61 9.79 -3.56 -11.10
CA THR A 61 9.64 -2.09 -11.13
C THR A 61 9.24 -1.60 -12.52
N VAL A 62 9.90 -2.07 -13.57
CA VAL A 62 9.57 -1.72 -14.98
C VAL A 62 8.19 -2.25 -15.35
N GLY A 63 7.87 -3.49 -14.97
CA GLY A 63 6.56 -4.11 -15.21
C GLY A 63 5.45 -3.34 -14.51
N MET A 64 5.64 -2.98 -13.23
CA MET A 64 4.71 -2.17 -12.45
C MET A 64 4.52 -0.78 -13.09
N GLY A 65 5.62 -0.11 -13.46
CA GLY A 65 5.56 1.19 -14.13
C GLY A 65 4.81 1.13 -15.45
N SER A 66 4.99 0.07 -16.23
CA SER A 66 4.25 -0.15 -17.48
C SER A 66 2.77 -0.43 -17.24
N TRP A 67 2.46 -1.24 -16.22
CA TRP A 67 1.09 -1.59 -15.87
C TRP A 67 0.31 -0.40 -15.26
N LEU A 68 0.98 0.52 -14.58
CA LEU A 68 0.40 1.75 -14.04
C LEU A 68 0.26 2.88 -15.06
N ARG A 69 0.67 2.67 -16.32
CA ARG A 69 0.44 3.69 -17.37
C ARG A 69 -1.06 3.92 -17.51
N PRO A 70 -1.47 5.20 -17.71
CA PRO A 70 -2.86 5.52 -17.99
C PRO A 70 -3.38 4.76 -19.21
N VAL A 71 -4.62 4.31 -19.11
CA VAL A 71 -5.31 3.72 -20.27
C VAL A 71 -5.35 4.77 -21.40
N PRO A 72 -4.94 4.44 -22.63
CA PRO A 72 -5.00 5.38 -23.74
C PRO A 72 -6.44 5.82 -24.01
N LEU A 73 -6.59 7.03 -24.50
CA LEU A 73 -7.88 7.50 -25.00
C LEU A 73 -8.18 6.84 -26.35
N PRO A 74 -9.46 6.58 -26.67
CA PRO A 74 -9.85 6.21 -28.03
C PRO A 74 -9.35 7.25 -29.05
N GLN A 75 -8.93 6.78 -30.21
CA GLN A 75 -8.45 7.67 -31.30
C GLN A 75 -9.61 8.38 -32.02
N GLU A 76 -10.81 7.83 -31.90
CA GLU A 76 -12.03 8.40 -32.51
C GLU A 76 -12.49 9.63 -31.73
N ALA A 77 -13.09 10.57 -32.46
CA ALA A 77 -13.71 11.74 -31.83
C ALA A 77 -14.90 11.29 -30.99
N PHE A 78 -15.01 11.84 -29.79
CA PHE A 78 -16.13 11.54 -28.91
C PHE A 78 -17.41 12.19 -29.46
N PRO A 79 -18.56 11.49 -29.44
CA PRO A 79 -19.86 12.08 -29.75
C PRO A 79 -20.15 13.24 -28.78
N SER A 80 -20.76 14.29 -29.27
CA SER A 80 -21.10 15.47 -28.46
C SER A 80 -22.44 15.31 -27.70
N GLN A 81 -23.33 14.45 -28.18
CA GLN A 81 -24.67 14.25 -27.62
C GLN A 81 -25.01 12.77 -27.45
N THR A 82 -25.85 12.46 -26.45
CA THR A 82 -26.45 11.15 -26.23
C THR A 82 -27.60 10.90 -27.22
N ALA A 83 -28.09 9.67 -27.26
CA ALA A 83 -29.31 9.32 -28.02
C ALA A 83 -30.55 10.08 -27.52
N TRP A 84 -30.58 10.55 -26.28
CA TRP A 84 -31.64 11.37 -25.69
C TRP A 84 -31.48 12.87 -25.98
N GLY A 85 -30.41 13.26 -26.72
CA GLY A 85 -30.15 14.64 -27.15
C GLY A 85 -29.40 15.49 -26.13
N ASN A 86 -29.00 14.95 -25.00
CA ASN A 86 -28.21 15.66 -23.99
C ASN A 86 -26.72 15.68 -24.30
N ALA A 87 -26.01 16.69 -23.80
CA ALA A 87 -24.58 16.81 -24.04
C ALA A 87 -23.77 15.81 -23.20
N TYR A 88 -22.79 15.15 -23.84
CA TYR A 88 -21.78 14.40 -23.08
C TYR A 88 -20.75 15.33 -22.44
N VAL A 89 -20.30 14.93 -21.25
CA VAL A 89 -19.15 15.52 -20.56
C VAL A 89 -17.95 14.60 -20.74
N HIS A 90 -16.81 15.19 -21.15
CA HIS A 90 -15.56 14.49 -21.31
C HIS A 90 -14.47 15.20 -20.51
N ARG A 91 -13.71 14.45 -19.70
CA ARG A 91 -12.54 14.93 -18.98
C ARG A 91 -11.32 14.05 -19.32
N PRO A 92 -10.70 14.25 -20.48
CA PRO A 92 -9.60 13.43 -20.97
C PRO A 92 -8.31 13.58 -20.14
N ASP A 93 -8.20 14.67 -19.38
CA ASP A 93 -7.12 14.94 -18.42
C ASP A 93 -7.13 13.95 -17.22
N ARG A 94 -8.30 13.43 -16.84
CA ARG A 94 -8.44 12.46 -15.77
C ARG A 94 -7.99 11.06 -16.21
N VAL A 95 -7.22 10.35 -15.34
CA VAL A 95 -6.62 9.05 -15.68
C VAL A 95 -7.39 7.85 -15.14
N LEU A 96 -8.33 8.06 -14.24
CA LEU A 96 -9.10 7.01 -13.58
C LEU A 96 -9.74 6.07 -14.60
N SER A 97 -9.60 4.76 -14.39
CA SER A 97 -10.05 3.75 -15.33
C SER A 97 -10.69 2.53 -14.64
N GLU A 98 -11.59 1.84 -15.35
CA GLU A 98 -12.21 0.60 -14.91
C GLU A 98 -12.32 -0.37 -16.10
N GLY A 99 -11.91 -1.61 -15.91
CA GLY A 99 -12.01 -2.63 -16.96
C GLY A 99 -11.18 -2.35 -18.23
N GLY A 100 -10.21 -1.44 -18.19
CA GLY A 100 -9.44 -1.02 -19.37
C GLY A 100 -10.04 0.16 -20.13
N HIS A 101 -11.06 0.82 -19.59
CA HIS A 101 -11.73 1.97 -20.16
C HIS A 101 -11.64 3.19 -19.26
N ARG A 102 -11.53 4.40 -19.84
CA ARG A 102 -11.50 5.66 -19.09
C ARG A 102 -12.85 5.97 -18.46
N LEU A 103 -12.79 6.36 -17.17
CA LEU A 103 -14.00 6.65 -16.39
C LEU A 103 -14.66 7.97 -16.82
N HIS A 104 -13.86 9.00 -17.00
CA HIS A 104 -14.32 10.40 -17.16
C HIS A 104 -14.58 10.81 -18.63
N ILE A 105 -14.97 9.87 -19.49
CA ILE A 105 -15.38 10.16 -20.87
C ILE A 105 -16.78 9.57 -21.12
N LEU A 106 -17.51 10.14 -22.06
CA LEU A 106 -18.87 9.71 -22.44
C LEU A 106 -19.82 9.68 -21.23
N MET A 107 -19.88 10.80 -20.49
CA MET A 107 -20.69 10.91 -19.26
C MET A 107 -21.86 11.86 -19.51
N CYS A 108 -23.07 11.44 -19.11
CA CYS A 108 -24.27 12.28 -19.10
C CYS A 108 -25.07 12.03 -17.81
N GLU A 109 -24.58 12.59 -16.69
CA GLU A 109 -25.15 12.34 -15.35
C GLU A 109 -26.60 12.77 -15.21
N GLN A 110 -27.05 13.77 -15.98
CA GLN A 110 -28.41 14.28 -15.93
C GLN A 110 -29.46 13.25 -16.38
N GLU A 111 -29.06 12.20 -17.10
CA GLU A 111 -29.95 11.12 -17.53
C GLU A 111 -30.01 9.97 -16.51
N TRP A 112 -29.11 9.91 -15.54
CA TRP A 112 -28.92 8.70 -14.72
C TRP A 112 -30.10 8.41 -13.81
N GLU A 113 -30.71 9.41 -13.16
CA GLU A 113 -31.83 9.20 -12.26
C GLU A 113 -33.05 8.64 -13.00
N GLU A 114 -33.40 9.25 -14.13
CA GLU A 114 -34.54 8.81 -14.95
C GLU A 114 -34.32 7.41 -15.50
N ALA A 115 -33.14 7.16 -16.07
CA ALA A 115 -32.78 5.86 -16.63
C ALA A 115 -32.70 4.75 -15.57
N TRP A 116 -32.09 5.05 -14.42
CA TRP A 116 -31.93 4.08 -13.34
C TRP A 116 -33.29 3.70 -12.74
N SER A 117 -34.22 4.63 -12.61
CA SER A 117 -35.57 4.34 -12.10
C SER A 117 -36.33 3.35 -12.94
N GLN A 118 -35.97 3.13 -14.22
CA GLN A 118 -36.59 2.13 -15.10
C GLN A 118 -36.07 0.70 -14.86
N VAL A 119 -34.87 0.55 -14.27
CA VAL A 119 -34.21 -0.75 -14.06
C VAL A 119 -34.07 -1.15 -12.59
N SER A 120 -34.26 -0.21 -11.67
CA SER A 120 -34.18 -0.43 -10.22
C SER A 120 -35.22 0.42 -9.47
N GLN A 121 -35.71 -0.11 -8.35
CA GLN A 121 -36.56 0.64 -7.42
C GLN A 121 -35.80 1.43 -6.38
N LYS A 122 -34.49 1.24 -6.29
CA LYS A 122 -33.63 1.94 -5.32
C LYS A 122 -33.06 3.22 -5.90
N PRO A 123 -33.16 4.35 -5.19
CA PRO A 123 -32.54 5.59 -5.61
C PRO A 123 -31.01 5.46 -5.75
N LEU A 124 -30.40 6.19 -6.72
CA LEU A 124 -28.96 6.17 -6.94
C LEU A 124 -28.14 6.61 -5.72
N ASP A 125 -28.70 7.51 -4.91
CA ASP A 125 -28.04 8.07 -3.73
C ASP A 125 -28.41 7.33 -2.43
N GLU A 126 -29.19 6.21 -2.54
CA GLU A 126 -29.42 5.33 -1.39
C GLU A 126 -28.12 4.73 -0.88
N GLN A 127 -27.89 4.89 0.42
CA GLN A 127 -26.72 4.32 1.08
C GLN A 127 -27.00 2.90 1.55
N ASN A 128 -26.07 2.00 1.29
CA ASN A 128 -26.10 0.68 1.90
C ASN A 128 -25.67 0.72 3.38
N ALA A 129 -25.73 -0.41 4.08
CA ALA A 129 -25.30 -0.55 5.48
C ALA A 129 -23.85 -0.12 5.74
N ALA A 130 -22.98 -0.06 4.71
CA ALA A 130 -21.60 0.39 4.78
C ALA A 130 -21.41 1.87 4.36
N GLY A 131 -22.51 2.61 4.17
CA GLY A 131 -22.47 4.05 3.82
C GLY A 131 -22.14 4.37 2.36
N TYR A 132 -22.10 3.37 1.47
CA TYR A 132 -21.81 3.58 0.05
C TYR A 132 -23.07 3.74 -0.78
N THR A 133 -23.08 4.73 -1.68
CA THR A 133 -24.18 4.97 -2.63
C THR A 133 -24.07 4.11 -3.90
N ILE A 134 -25.16 3.99 -4.64
CA ILE A 134 -25.23 3.21 -5.89
C ILE A 134 -24.54 3.97 -7.04
N ARG A 135 -24.66 5.29 -7.09
CA ARG A 135 -24.16 6.16 -8.17
C ARG A 135 -22.71 5.88 -8.60
N PRO A 136 -21.70 5.84 -7.71
CA PRO A 136 -20.32 5.54 -8.12
C PRO A 136 -20.14 4.11 -8.62
N ARG A 137 -20.98 3.16 -8.17
CA ARG A 137 -20.93 1.76 -8.60
C ARG A 137 -21.47 1.61 -10.00
N LEU A 138 -22.59 2.24 -10.31
CA LEU A 138 -23.18 2.28 -11.64
C LEU A 138 -22.16 2.86 -12.64
N TRP A 139 -21.57 3.99 -12.30
CA TRP A 139 -20.56 4.64 -13.13
C TRP A 139 -19.41 3.70 -13.46
N ARG A 140 -18.81 3.05 -12.46
CA ARG A 140 -17.71 2.10 -12.64
C ARG A 140 -18.15 0.87 -13.43
N TYR A 141 -19.34 0.36 -13.13
CA TYR A 141 -19.87 -0.83 -13.80
C TYR A 141 -20.04 -0.62 -15.30
N LEU A 142 -20.69 0.48 -15.72
CA LEU A 142 -20.82 0.86 -17.13
C LEU A 142 -19.46 1.03 -17.80
N THR A 143 -18.52 1.70 -17.10
CA THR A 143 -17.16 1.83 -17.59
C THR A 143 -16.49 0.48 -17.80
N SER A 144 -16.68 -0.47 -16.87
CA SER A 144 -16.08 -1.80 -16.98
C SER A 144 -16.62 -2.62 -18.19
N LYS A 145 -17.83 -2.29 -18.66
CA LYS A 145 -18.42 -2.83 -19.91
C LYS A 145 -17.87 -2.12 -21.15
N GLY A 146 -17.13 -1.01 -21.01
CA GLY A 146 -16.78 -0.15 -22.12
C GLY A 146 -17.93 0.69 -22.66
N TRP A 147 -19.03 0.80 -21.91
CA TRP A 147 -20.24 1.50 -22.31
C TRP A 147 -20.15 3.00 -22.00
N PRO A 148 -20.81 3.85 -22.80
CA PRO A 148 -21.15 5.21 -22.42
C PRO A 148 -21.95 5.24 -21.11
N LYS A 149 -21.80 6.32 -20.36
CA LYS A 149 -22.47 6.52 -19.08
C LYS A 149 -23.64 7.49 -19.28
N ASP A 150 -24.65 7.02 -19.98
CA ASP A 150 -25.85 7.74 -20.40
C ASP A 150 -27.13 6.94 -20.13
N GLY A 151 -28.28 7.54 -20.37
CA GLY A 151 -29.57 6.91 -20.14
C GLY A 151 -29.81 5.68 -20.99
N GLU A 152 -29.46 5.74 -22.28
CA GLU A 152 -29.65 4.62 -23.21
C GLU A 152 -28.98 3.35 -22.72
N HIS A 153 -27.73 3.43 -22.25
CA HIS A 153 -26.98 2.26 -21.79
C HIS A 153 -27.41 1.79 -20.40
N ILE A 154 -27.92 2.71 -19.55
CA ILE A 154 -28.45 2.33 -18.24
C ILE A 154 -29.71 1.49 -18.40
N VAL A 155 -30.64 1.87 -19.27
CA VAL A 155 -31.92 1.10 -19.48
C VAL A 155 -31.65 -0.26 -20.14
N GLN A 156 -30.50 -0.46 -20.78
CA GLN A 156 -30.10 -1.77 -21.35
C GLN A 156 -29.52 -2.73 -20.30
N LEU A 157 -29.35 -2.31 -19.04
CA LEU A 157 -28.90 -3.21 -17.99
C LEU A 157 -29.96 -4.29 -17.72
N SER A 158 -29.52 -5.53 -17.65
CA SER A 158 -30.37 -6.63 -17.24
C SER A 158 -30.76 -6.51 -15.75
N PRO A 159 -31.89 -7.08 -15.32
CA PRO A 159 -32.28 -7.09 -13.90
C PRO A 159 -31.22 -7.70 -12.98
N SER A 160 -30.45 -8.67 -13.47
CA SER A 160 -29.34 -9.28 -12.72
C SER A 160 -28.16 -8.33 -12.54
N GLU A 161 -27.84 -7.51 -13.54
CA GLU A 161 -26.79 -6.50 -13.47
C GLU A 161 -27.20 -5.34 -12.54
N ALA A 162 -28.42 -4.84 -12.67
CA ALA A 162 -28.93 -3.81 -11.76
C ALA A 162 -28.85 -4.28 -10.29
N LYS A 163 -29.31 -5.51 -10.01
CA LYS A 163 -29.20 -6.12 -8.68
C LYS A 163 -27.74 -6.28 -8.21
N ALA A 164 -26.83 -6.67 -9.09
CA ALA A 164 -25.41 -6.78 -8.76
C ALA A 164 -24.82 -5.41 -8.38
N ILE A 165 -25.15 -4.35 -9.11
CA ILE A 165 -24.74 -2.96 -8.82
C ILE A 165 -25.27 -2.52 -7.45
N GLU A 166 -26.54 -2.77 -7.15
CA GLU A 166 -27.15 -2.51 -5.83
C GLU A 166 -26.38 -3.22 -4.70
N GLN A 167 -25.93 -4.46 -4.94
CA GLN A 167 -25.18 -5.28 -4.00
C GLN A 167 -23.71 -4.87 -3.90
N GLY A 168 -23.25 -3.97 -4.75
CA GLY A 168 -21.89 -3.41 -4.66
C GLY A 168 -20.96 -3.75 -5.81
N ALA A 169 -21.44 -4.41 -6.86
CA ALA A 169 -20.60 -4.67 -8.03
C ALA A 169 -20.19 -3.36 -8.72
N THR A 170 -18.90 -3.25 -9.00
CA THR A 170 -18.28 -2.12 -9.73
C THR A 170 -17.70 -2.56 -11.07
N ASN A 171 -17.71 -3.86 -11.36
CA ASN A 171 -17.12 -4.43 -12.56
C ASN A 171 -17.91 -5.66 -13.01
N VAL A 172 -18.03 -5.85 -14.32
CA VAL A 172 -18.70 -6.99 -14.93
C VAL A 172 -18.01 -8.31 -14.57
N GLN A 173 -16.69 -8.29 -14.47
CA GLN A 173 -15.91 -9.47 -14.12
C GLN A 173 -15.57 -9.43 -12.63
N PRO A 174 -16.19 -10.30 -11.81
CA PRO A 174 -15.81 -10.41 -10.40
C PRO A 174 -14.34 -10.85 -10.29
N ARG A 175 -13.60 -10.17 -9.44
CA ARG A 175 -12.21 -10.50 -9.16
C ARG A 175 -12.09 -11.02 -7.74
N SER A 176 -11.14 -11.93 -7.51
CA SER A 176 -10.86 -12.49 -6.18
C SER A 176 -9.36 -12.59 -5.93
N GLY A 177 -8.98 -12.73 -4.68
CA GLY A 177 -7.59 -12.96 -4.28
C GLY A 177 -6.63 -11.85 -4.74
N LEU A 178 -5.50 -12.25 -5.31
CA LEU A 178 -4.44 -11.33 -5.74
C LEU A 178 -4.91 -10.38 -6.86
N ALA A 179 -5.73 -10.87 -7.80
CA ALA A 179 -6.25 -10.03 -8.89
C ALA A 179 -7.12 -8.87 -8.37
N GLN A 180 -7.93 -9.13 -7.35
CA GLN A 180 -8.71 -8.09 -6.67
C GLN A 180 -7.80 -7.06 -5.98
N ARG A 181 -6.72 -7.51 -5.32
CA ARG A 181 -5.76 -6.63 -4.64
C ARG A 181 -5.00 -5.74 -5.62
N LEU A 182 -4.53 -6.30 -6.73
CA LEU A 182 -3.86 -5.52 -7.77
C LEU A 182 -4.81 -4.49 -8.39
N HIS A 183 -6.05 -4.88 -8.65
CA HIS A 183 -7.05 -3.94 -9.16
C HIS A 183 -7.34 -2.81 -8.16
N ALA A 184 -7.52 -3.12 -6.89
CA ALA A 184 -7.71 -2.11 -5.84
C ALA A 184 -6.50 -1.16 -5.77
N PHE A 185 -5.28 -1.70 -5.81
CA PHE A 185 -4.06 -0.89 -5.82
C PHE A 185 -4.00 0.06 -7.02
N ARG A 186 -4.33 -0.42 -8.23
CA ARG A 186 -4.38 0.41 -9.43
C ARG A 186 -5.43 1.52 -9.30
N TRP A 187 -6.62 1.19 -8.81
CA TRP A 187 -7.69 2.14 -8.57
C TRP A 187 -7.26 3.24 -7.58
N GLU A 188 -6.65 2.85 -6.47
CA GLU A 188 -6.09 3.76 -5.47
C GLU A 188 -5.03 4.68 -6.06
N TYR A 189 -4.12 4.13 -6.88
CA TYR A 189 -3.08 4.90 -7.57
C TYR A 189 -3.67 5.93 -8.53
N GLU A 190 -4.61 5.52 -9.38
CA GLU A 190 -5.25 6.41 -10.35
C GLU A 190 -6.08 7.50 -9.64
N THR A 191 -6.78 7.14 -8.56
CA THR A 191 -7.52 8.09 -7.72
C THR A 191 -6.59 9.14 -7.13
N TRP A 192 -5.49 8.73 -6.54
CA TRP A 192 -4.49 9.65 -5.99
C TRP A 192 -3.87 10.53 -7.07
N LYS A 193 -3.56 9.98 -8.22
CA LYS A 193 -3.00 10.72 -9.35
C LYS A 193 -3.97 11.76 -9.93
N ASP A 194 -5.26 11.48 -9.90
CA ASP A 194 -6.32 12.43 -10.29
C ASP A 194 -6.63 13.48 -9.22
N GLY A 195 -5.86 13.52 -8.12
CA GLY A 195 -6.07 14.44 -7.00
C GLY A 195 -7.27 14.09 -6.12
N GLY A 196 -7.73 12.83 -6.20
CA GLY A 196 -8.80 12.32 -5.34
C GLY A 196 -8.34 12.06 -3.91
N ASN A 197 -9.31 11.96 -3.00
CA ASN A 197 -9.05 11.72 -1.59
C ASN A 197 -8.51 10.29 -1.34
N PRO A 198 -7.27 10.13 -0.81
CA PRO A 198 -6.69 8.83 -0.52
C PRO A 198 -7.11 8.23 0.83
N SER A 199 -8.08 8.82 1.54
CA SER A 199 -8.58 8.31 2.82
C SER A 199 -9.10 6.88 2.70
N GLY A 200 -8.60 5.99 3.56
CA GLY A 200 -8.92 4.56 3.51
C GLY A 200 -8.09 3.75 2.51
N HIS A 201 -7.29 4.39 1.66
CA HIS A 201 -6.37 3.75 0.72
C HIS A 201 -4.99 3.55 1.37
N SER A 202 -4.72 2.37 1.88
CA SER A 202 -3.65 2.11 2.84
C SER A 202 -2.25 2.57 2.42
N LEU A 203 -1.90 2.49 1.12
CA LEU A 203 -0.58 2.90 0.64
C LEU A 203 -0.54 4.41 0.36
N PHE A 204 -1.51 4.95 -0.38
CA PHE A 204 -1.51 6.35 -0.80
C PHE A 204 -1.81 7.30 0.36
N GLN A 205 -2.60 6.85 1.33
CA GLN A 205 -2.75 7.51 2.62
C GLN A 205 -1.40 7.66 3.34
N ARG A 206 -0.53 6.63 3.29
CA ARG A 206 0.81 6.70 3.90
C ARG A 206 1.73 7.72 3.23
N PHE A 207 1.63 7.94 1.92
CA PHE A 207 2.38 9.02 1.28
C PHE A 207 2.01 10.39 1.83
N GLU A 208 0.73 10.66 2.10
CA GLU A 208 0.30 11.90 2.74
C GLU A 208 0.81 11.99 4.19
N HIS A 209 0.83 10.88 4.94
CA HIS A 209 1.41 10.83 6.28
C HIS A 209 2.93 11.12 6.25
N TRP A 210 3.65 10.53 5.30
CA TRP A 210 5.09 10.78 5.15
C TRP A 210 5.37 12.23 4.73
N ARG A 211 4.57 12.77 3.85
CA ARG A 211 4.66 14.18 3.42
C ARG A 211 4.45 15.13 4.60
N ALA A 212 3.43 14.89 5.42
CA ALA A 212 3.17 15.68 6.62
C ALA A 212 4.25 15.49 7.68
N GLY A 213 4.70 14.25 7.92
CA GLY A 213 5.79 13.96 8.85
C GLY A 213 7.11 14.61 8.44
N TRP A 214 7.44 14.59 7.15
CA TRP A 214 8.62 15.27 6.61
C TRP A 214 8.52 16.79 6.76
N HIS A 215 7.36 17.38 6.46
CA HIS A 215 7.12 18.81 6.65
C HIS A 215 7.31 19.21 8.11
N GLY A 216 6.66 18.49 9.05
CA GLY A 216 6.81 18.78 10.47
C GLY A 216 8.24 18.61 10.97
N TRP A 217 8.96 17.58 10.52
CA TRP A 217 10.38 17.43 10.89
C TRP A 217 11.24 18.60 10.40
N ASN A 218 11.00 19.11 9.19
CA ASN A 218 11.77 20.26 8.66
C ASN A 218 11.56 21.56 9.46
N GLU A 219 10.46 21.72 10.19
CA GLU A 219 10.23 22.88 11.06
C GLU A 219 11.21 22.90 12.25
N SER A 220 11.67 21.71 12.71
CA SER A 220 12.64 21.57 13.80
C SER A 220 13.63 20.44 13.51
N LEU A 221 14.45 20.63 12.48
CA LEU A 221 15.29 19.56 11.89
C LEU A 221 16.27 18.93 12.90
N LEU A 222 16.92 19.75 13.75
CA LEU A 222 17.98 19.25 14.64
C LEU A 222 17.45 18.62 15.92
N TRP A 223 16.43 19.21 16.54
CA TRP A 223 15.96 18.84 17.88
C TRP A 223 14.58 18.18 17.89
N GLY A 224 13.84 18.26 16.77
CA GLY A 224 12.44 17.84 16.71
C GLY A 224 11.53 18.74 17.56
N HIS A 225 10.32 18.26 17.79
CA HIS A 225 9.30 18.98 18.56
C HIS A 225 9.15 18.46 20.01
N GLY A 226 9.86 17.38 20.36
CA GLY A 226 9.64 16.67 21.61
C GLY A 226 8.56 15.60 21.51
N ILE A 227 8.58 14.63 22.43
CA ILE A 227 7.66 13.47 22.41
C ILE A 227 6.19 13.94 22.58
N GLY A 228 5.94 14.98 23.40
CA GLY A 228 4.59 15.49 23.67
C GLY A 228 4.00 16.28 22.51
N ASP A 229 4.81 17.00 21.74
CA ASP A 229 4.35 17.98 20.77
C ASP A 229 4.42 17.48 19.30
N ALA A 230 5.04 16.33 19.07
CA ALA A 230 5.19 15.77 17.71
C ALA A 230 3.83 15.50 17.04
N GLU A 231 2.81 15.09 17.79
CA GLU A 231 1.46 14.87 17.26
C GLU A 231 0.79 16.18 16.85
N ALA A 232 0.91 17.23 17.66
CA ALA A 232 0.41 18.56 17.31
C ALA A 232 1.16 19.13 16.09
N ALA A 233 2.45 18.87 15.96
CA ALA A 233 3.24 19.31 14.81
C ALA A 233 2.78 18.64 13.51
N ILE A 234 2.52 17.32 13.50
CA ILE A 234 2.05 16.64 12.28
C ILE A 234 0.64 17.12 11.90
N GLN A 235 -0.25 17.40 12.88
CA GLN A 235 -1.58 17.95 12.58
C GLN A 235 -1.48 19.34 11.94
N ARG A 236 -0.60 20.21 12.43
CA ARG A 236 -0.31 21.51 11.77
C ARG A 236 0.21 21.31 10.34
N SER A 237 1.07 20.33 10.13
CA SER A 237 1.63 20.01 8.81
C SER A 237 0.55 19.56 7.81
N TYR A 238 -0.45 18.78 8.24
CA TYR A 238 -1.58 18.43 7.38
C TYR A 238 -2.36 19.66 6.91
N LEU A 239 -2.57 20.63 7.82
CA LEU A 239 -3.26 21.88 7.48
C LEU A 239 -2.40 22.76 6.54
N ALA A 240 -1.11 22.90 6.84
CA ALA A 240 -0.18 23.69 6.03
C ALA A 240 0.00 23.16 4.60
N LEU A 241 -0.11 21.85 4.43
CA LEU A 241 0.03 21.17 3.14
C LEU A 241 -1.28 21.04 2.36
N ASP A 242 -2.40 21.51 2.91
CA ASP A 242 -3.74 21.34 2.34
C ASP A 242 -3.98 19.88 1.89
N THR A 243 -3.73 18.94 2.81
CA THR A 243 -3.82 17.51 2.49
C THR A 243 -5.24 17.12 2.08
N PRO A 244 -5.41 16.26 1.05
CA PRO A 244 -6.72 15.73 0.68
C PRO A 244 -7.29 14.72 1.67
N LEU A 245 -6.52 14.31 2.72
CA LEU A 245 -7.01 13.38 3.73
C LEU A 245 -8.12 13.97 4.59
N SER A 246 -9.19 13.22 4.76
CA SER A 246 -10.23 13.54 5.75
C SER A 246 -9.63 13.54 7.15
N GLU A 247 -10.13 14.37 8.06
CA GLU A 247 -9.58 14.56 9.41
C GLU A 247 -9.44 13.25 10.20
N THR A 248 -10.43 12.36 10.08
CA THR A 248 -10.42 11.04 10.72
C THR A 248 -9.30 10.11 10.24
N PHE A 249 -8.64 10.44 9.13
CA PHE A 249 -7.53 9.69 8.54
C PHE A 249 -6.18 10.39 8.69
N ARG A 250 -6.12 11.53 9.41
CA ARG A 250 -4.88 12.25 9.71
C ARG A 250 -4.22 11.65 10.94
N HIS A 251 -3.41 10.64 10.72
CA HIS A 251 -2.70 9.91 11.77
C HIS A 251 -1.23 10.33 11.86
N ARG A 252 -0.46 9.58 12.66
CA ARG A 252 1.01 9.70 12.75
C ARG A 252 1.67 9.37 11.42
N ALA A 253 2.99 9.57 11.33
CA ALA A 253 3.73 9.38 10.08
C ALA A 253 3.72 7.95 9.52
N HIS A 254 3.39 6.93 10.33
CA HIS A 254 3.49 5.50 9.96
C HIS A 254 4.84 5.13 9.35
N MET A 255 5.88 5.77 9.86
CA MET A 255 7.28 5.55 9.51
C MET A 255 8.15 5.95 10.69
N GLN A 256 8.68 4.98 11.43
CA GLN A 256 9.42 5.23 12.68
C GLN A 256 10.58 6.20 12.51
N TYR A 257 11.26 6.20 11.35
CA TYR A 257 12.36 7.16 11.11
C TYR A 257 11.87 8.61 11.05
N LEU A 258 10.70 8.87 10.47
CA LEU A 258 10.08 10.20 10.48
C LEU A 258 9.59 10.56 11.88
N THR A 259 9.01 9.62 12.61
CA THR A 259 8.57 9.83 13.99
C THR A 259 9.75 10.17 14.90
N LEU A 260 10.89 9.49 14.77
CA LEU A 260 12.13 9.85 15.47
C LEU A 260 12.62 11.24 15.08
N GLY A 261 12.58 11.59 13.78
CA GLY A 261 12.92 12.91 13.30
C GLY A 261 12.02 14.00 13.86
N MET A 262 10.71 13.77 13.88
CA MET A 262 9.73 14.71 14.44
C MET A 262 9.88 14.89 15.95
N THR A 263 10.16 13.81 16.69
CA THR A 263 10.25 13.86 18.15
C THR A 263 11.56 14.40 18.66
N GLY A 264 12.70 13.95 18.13
CA GLY A 264 14.02 14.31 18.64
C GLY A 264 15.00 14.78 17.57
N GLY A 265 14.48 15.11 16.38
CA GLY A 265 15.27 15.65 15.27
C GLY A 265 16.32 14.69 14.73
N CYS A 266 17.27 15.25 14.01
CA CYS A 266 18.45 14.51 13.52
C CYS A 266 19.22 13.84 14.66
N MET A 267 19.20 14.41 15.87
CA MET A 267 19.90 13.85 17.02
C MET A 267 19.35 12.47 17.41
N ALA A 268 18.02 12.33 17.53
CA ALA A 268 17.39 11.04 17.85
C ALA A 268 17.65 10.00 16.75
N LEU A 269 17.58 10.40 15.48
CA LEU A 269 17.86 9.52 14.35
C LEU A 269 19.32 9.06 14.34
N VAL A 270 20.28 9.95 14.56
CA VAL A 270 21.72 9.62 14.64
C VAL A 270 21.99 8.67 15.81
N LEU A 271 21.41 8.93 16.98
CA LEU A 271 21.55 8.05 18.16
C LEU A 271 20.98 6.66 17.88
N TRP A 272 19.79 6.57 17.25
CA TRP A 272 19.22 5.30 16.86
C TRP A 272 20.11 4.55 15.85
N LEU A 273 20.57 5.22 14.80
CA LEU A 273 21.44 4.61 13.79
C LEU A 273 22.78 4.18 14.38
N ALA A 274 23.36 4.97 15.28
CA ALA A 274 24.60 4.63 15.99
C ALA A 274 24.39 3.39 16.88
N PHE A 275 23.28 3.32 17.65
CA PHE A 275 22.92 2.15 18.44
C PHE A 275 22.74 0.92 17.57
N ALA A 276 21.90 1.00 16.54
CA ALA A 276 21.59 -0.12 15.65
C ALA A 276 22.82 -0.62 14.90
N SER A 277 23.69 0.30 14.44
CA SER A 277 24.94 -0.03 13.74
C SER A 277 25.97 -0.65 14.67
N SER A 278 26.13 -0.13 15.89
CA SER A 278 27.04 -0.68 16.89
C SER A 278 26.60 -2.08 17.32
N TRP A 279 25.31 -2.28 17.50
CA TRP A 279 24.76 -3.60 17.81
C TRP A 279 24.98 -4.59 16.65
N LEU A 280 24.69 -4.19 15.40
CA LEU A 280 24.94 -5.00 14.21
C LEU A 280 26.44 -5.35 14.08
N TRP A 281 27.35 -4.39 14.29
CA TRP A 281 28.79 -4.62 14.24
C TRP A 281 29.25 -5.60 15.32
N ARG A 282 28.71 -5.49 16.54
CA ARG A 282 29.02 -6.38 17.67
C ARG A 282 28.61 -7.82 17.39
N PHE A 283 27.48 -8.03 16.71
CA PHE A 283 26.91 -9.35 16.44
C PHE A 283 26.95 -9.74 14.95
N ARG A 284 27.82 -9.11 14.16
CA ARG A 284 27.90 -9.28 12.70
C ARG A 284 28.15 -10.72 12.22
N LEU A 285 28.67 -11.63 13.07
CA LEU A 285 28.90 -13.03 12.73
C LEU A 285 27.70 -13.94 13.07
N HIS A 286 26.63 -13.37 13.64
CA HIS A 286 25.45 -14.13 14.05
C HIS A 286 24.28 -13.87 13.11
N ALA A 287 23.91 -14.90 12.34
CA ALA A 287 22.85 -14.79 11.34
C ALA A 287 21.50 -14.34 11.93
N VAL A 288 21.16 -14.82 13.15
CA VAL A 288 19.94 -14.42 13.86
C VAL A 288 19.93 -12.93 14.19
N ALA A 289 21.09 -12.41 14.66
CA ALA A 289 21.22 -10.99 14.97
C ALA A 289 21.07 -10.10 13.73
N GLN A 290 21.75 -10.46 12.65
CA GLN A 290 21.65 -9.75 11.38
C GLN A 290 20.19 -9.75 10.85
N TRP A 291 19.51 -10.90 10.97
CA TRP A 291 18.12 -11.03 10.58
C TRP A 291 17.19 -10.16 11.42
N ALA A 292 17.35 -10.20 12.75
CA ALA A 292 16.60 -9.37 13.67
C ALA A 292 16.78 -7.88 13.35
N TRP A 293 18.03 -7.44 13.12
CA TRP A 293 18.35 -6.07 12.72
C TRP A 293 17.65 -5.68 11.41
N LEU A 294 17.71 -6.54 10.40
CA LEU A 294 17.08 -6.29 9.11
C LEU A 294 15.57 -6.16 9.25
N LEU A 295 14.92 -7.08 9.98
CA LEU A 295 13.46 -7.03 10.20
C LEU A 295 13.02 -5.75 10.91
N VAL A 296 13.71 -5.36 11.98
CA VAL A 296 13.42 -4.13 12.72
C VAL A 296 13.61 -2.92 11.83
N SER A 297 14.73 -2.84 11.09
CA SER A 297 15.00 -1.72 10.19
C SER A 297 13.97 -1.59 9.07
N LEU A 298 13.51 -2.72 8.51
CA LEU A 298 12.46 -2.73 7.49
C LEU A 298 11.08 -2.38 8.07
N SER A 299 10.75 -2.85 9.29
CA SER A 299 9.47 -2.49 9.92
C SER A 299 9.36 -0.98 10.14
N PHE A 300 10.45 -0.31 10.46
CA PHE A 300 10.52 1.14 10.66
C PHE A 300 10.23 1.97 9.41
N LEU A 301 10.34 1.39 8.21
CA LEU A 301 9.98 2.06 6.97
C LEU A 301 8.46 2.17 6.75
N PHE A 302 7.70 1.27 7.37
CA PHE A 302 6.27 1.14 7.07
C PHE A 302 5.36 1.29 8.28
N GLU A 303 5.92 1.27 9.50
CA GLU A 303 5.14 1.32 10.74
C GLU A 303 5.88 2.12 11.83
N ASP A 304 5.12 2.74 12.73
CA ASP A 304 5.61 3.36 13.96
C ASP A 304 5.80 2.27 15.03
N THR A 305 6.76 1.38 14.80
CA THR A 305 6.94 0.14 15.57
C THR A 305 7.21 0.41 17.05
N LEU A 306 7.97 1.47 17.39
CA LEU A 306 8.29 1.81 18.78
C LEU A 306 7.17 2.58 19.50
N GLU A 307 6.13 2.98 18.78
CA GLU A 307 4.99 3.69 19.37
C GLU A 307 3.91 2.72 19.89
N THR A 308 4.12 1.42 19.72
CA THR A 308 3.20 0.39 20.20
C THR A 308 3.88 -0.54 21.21
N GLN A 309 3.16 -0.98 22.24
CA GLN A 309 3.69 -1.94 23.22
C GLN A 309 4.15 -3.23 22.55
N ALA A 310 3.36 -3.74 21.61
CA ALA A 310 3.71 -4.95 20.86
C ALA A 310 4.98 -4.77 20.04
N GLY A 311 5.13 -3.65 19.37
CA GLY A 311 6.32 -3.33 18.58
C GLY A 311 7.57 -3.20 19.44
N VAL A 312 7.51 -2.48 20.55
CA VAL A 312 8.63 -2.38 21.52
C VAL A 312 9.02 -3.76 22.05
N ALA A 313 8.03 -4.60 22.40
CA ALA A 313 8.32 -5.96 22.88
C ALA A 313 8.98 -6.82 21.80
N VAL A 314 8.51 -6.75 20.55
CA VAL A 314 9.11 -7.49 19.42
C VAL A 314 10.53 -7.02 19.13
N VAL A 315 10.77 -5.71 19.11
CA VAL A 315 12.12 -5.13 18.91
C VAL A 315 13.05 -5.56 20.05
N GLY A 316 12.61 -5.44 21.30
CA GLY A 316 13.37 -5.88 22.47
C GLY A 316 13.71 -7.38 22.43
N LEU A 317 12.72 -8.22 22.06
CA LEU A 317 12.94 -9.65 21.91
C LEU A 317 13.92 -9.97 20.78
N ALA A 318 13.79 -9.30 19.63
CA ALA A 318 14.69 -9.48 18.48
C ALA A 318 16.14 -9.19 18.85
N PHE A 319 16.41 -8.07 19.55
CA PHE A 319 17.72 -7.73 20.03
C PHE A 319 18.22 -8.69 21.12
N ALA A 320 17.37 -9.12 22.07
CA ALA A 320 17.72 -10.09 23.10
C ALA A 320 18.10 -11.46 22.54
N LEU A 321 17.33 -11.99 21.58
CA LEU A 321 17.62 -13.26 20.92
C LEU A 321 18.91 -13.21 20.10
N GLY A 322 19.16 -12.12 19.39
CA GLY A 322 20.39 -11.88 18.66
C GLY A 322 21.62 -11.86 19.58
N SER A 323 21.49 -11.31 20.79
CA SER A 323 22.55 -11.25 21.78
C SER A 323 22.84 -12.61 22.45
N ARG A 324 21.83 -13.44 22.72
CA ARG A 324 21.98 -14.76 23.36
C ARG A 324 22.75 -15.78 22.53
N SER A 325 22.66 -15.70 21.23
CA SER A 325 23.44 -16.58 20.33
C SER A 325 24.94 -16.49 20.52
N PHE A 326 25.42 -15.39 21.12
CA PHE A 326 26.84 -15.18 21.42
C PHE A 326 27.33 -15.95 22.66
N SER A 327 26.52 -16.05 23.70
CA SER A 327 26.95 -16.64 24.99
C SER A 327 27.07 -18.17 24.92
N SER A 328 26.37 -18.84 24.04
CA SER A 328 26.47 -20.30 23.87
C SER A 328 27.71 -20.74 23.10
N GLY A 329 28.20 -19.92 22.14
CA GLY A 329 29.45 -20.19 21.41
C GLY A 329 30.71 -20.02 22.25
N ALA A 330 30.72 -19.07 23.17
CA ALA A 330 31.87 -18.80 24.04
C ALA A 330 32.09 -19.89 25.11
N ARG A 331 31.03 -20.58 25.52
CA ARG A 331 31.16 -21.70 26.50
C ARG A 331 31.71 -22.99 25.91
N HIS A 332 31.61 -23.18 24.59
CA HIS A 332 32.16 -24.39 23.94
C HIS A 332 33.64 -24.28 23.55
N SER A 333 34.20 -23.06 23.47
CA SER A 333 35.63 -22.89 23.16
C SER A 333 36.54 -22.88 24.40
N GLY A 334 35.98 -22.79 25.61
CA GLY A 334 36.74 -22.75 26.87
C GLY A 334 37.04 -24.13 27.48
N ASN A 335 36.61 -25.22 26.88
CA ASN A 335 36.76 -26.56 27.44
C ASN A 335 37.65 -27.51 26.57
N ARG A 336 38.58 -26.93 25.79
CA ARG A 336 39.65 -27.65 25.09
C ARG A 336 40.97 -26.98 25.41
N ASN A 337 41.48 -27.30 26.61
CA ASN A 337 42.89 -27.23 26.96
C ASN A 337 43.19 -28.44 27.86
#